data_b18d8df74a8a017e80639b0430fc4219
#
_entry.id   b18d8df74a8a017e80639b0430fc4219
#
_cell.length_a   1.000
_cell.length_b   1.000
_cell.length_c   1.000
_cell.angle_alpha   90.00
_cell.angle_beta   90.00
_cell.angle_gamma   90.00
#
_symmetry.space_group_name_H-M   'P 1'
#
loop_
_entity.id
_entity.type
_entity.pdbx_description
1 polymer ?
#
loop_
_entity_poly.entity_id
_entity_poly.type
_entity_poly.pdbx_seq_one_letter_code
_entity_poly.pdbx_strand_id
1 'polypeptide(L)'
;MDKLFKLKEHGTDVRTEVLAGLTTFFAMSYILFVNPQMLSQTGMPVQGVFLATIIGSVVGTLMMAFYANLPYAQAPGMGLNAFFTFTVVFGMGYTWKEALGMVFICGIISLIITLTNVRKMIIESIPTTLRSAISAGIGVFLAYVGIKNAGLLKFSIDPGTYTVAGEGADKAQAALTANSAAVPGLVDFNTPAVLVALAGLAITIFFVVKGIKGGIILSILTTTVLAIAVGVVNLSGIDFASNNLSSAVNDLKTLFGAALGSEGLGSLISNTSRLPETLMAILAFSLTDIFDTIGTLIGTGEKVGIVATSGENHESAKLDKALYSDLVATSVGAIAGTSNVTTYVESAAGIGAGGRTGLTALVVAICFALSSFFSPLLAIVPTAATAPILIIVGIMMLSNLKNIPWDDMAEAVPAFFTSIFMGFSYSITQGIAVGFLTYTLTKVVKGQAKDVHVMIWILDALFILNYISMAL
;
A
#
# COMPACT_ATOMS: atom_id res chain seq x y z
N MET A 1 5.16 28.84 16.65
CA MET A 1 4.91 27.41 16.83
C MET A 1 3.71 27.15 17.74
N ASP A 2 3.71 27.62 18.99
CA ASP A 2 2.61 27.36 19.93
C ASP A 2 1.25 27.91 19.46
N LYS A 3 1.21 29.13 18.86
CA LYS A 3 -0.02 29.69 18.28
C LYS A 3 -0.62 28.86 17.12
N LEU A 4 0.22 28.14 16.38
CA LEU A 4 -0.20 27.38 15.20
C LEU A 4 -0.61 25.94 15.57
N PHE A 5 0.20 25.26 16.40
CA PHE A 5 0.02 23.85 16.73
C PHE A 5 -0.56 23.61 18.12
N LYS A 6 -0.75 24.67 18.95
CA LYS A 6 -1.33 24.58 20.30
C LYS A 6 -0.60 23.60 21.20
N LEU A 7 0.75 23.66 21.19
CA LEU A 7 1.61 22.69 21.87
C LEU A 7 1.28 22.56 23.36
N LYS A 8 1.08 23.68 24.05
CA LYS A 8 0.75 23.69 25.49
C LYS A 8 -0.60 23.05 25.80
N GLU A 9 -1.62 23.25 24.93
CA GLU A 9 -2.93 22.62 25.08
C GLU A 9 -2.84 21.09 24.96
N HIS A 10 -1.88 20.59 24.17
CA HIS A 10 -1.66 19.15 23.94
C HIS A 10 -0.57 18.57 24.86
N GLY A 11 -0.06 19.35 25.83
CA GLY A 11 0.92 18.86 26.82
C GLY A 11 2.27 18.45 26.23
N THR A 12 2.71 19.12 25.16
CA THR A 12 3.96 18.83 24.45
C THR A 12 4.81 20.08 24.26
N ASP A 13 6.02 19.93 23.76
CA ASP A 13 6.97 20.98 23.44
C ASP A 13 7.63 20.77 22.07
N VAL A 14 8.30 21.81 21.55
CA VAL A 14 8.93 21.78 20.21
C VAL A 14 9.97 20.67 20.10
N ARG A 15 10.75 20.43 21.14
CA ARG A 15 11.81 19.39 21.13
C ARG A 15 11.23 18.00 21.02
N THR A 16 10.20 17.73 21.80
CA THR A 16 9.47 16.44 21.78
C THR A 16 8.83 16.19 20.41
N GLU A 17 8.16 17.20 19.85
CA GLU A 17 7.52 17.09 18.54
C GLU A 17 8.55 16.87 17.42
N VAL A 18 9.69 17.56 17.44
CA VAL A 18 10.77 17.35 16.45
C VAL A 18 11.34 15.94 16.56
N LEU A 19 11.64 15.46 17.78
CA LEU A 19 12.13 14.08 17.97
C LEU A 19 11.10 13.04 17.55
N ALA A 20 9.82 13.28 17.82
CA ALA A 20 8.72 12.43 17.38
C ALA A 20 8.63 12.38 15.84
N GLY A 21 8.74 13.53 15.17
CA GLY A 21 8.74 13.62 13.70
C GLY A 21 9.93 12.87 13.08
N LEU A 22 11.13 13.05 13.60
CA LEU A 22 12.29 12.28 13.16
C LEU A 22 12.10 10.77 13.38
N THR A 23 11.52 10.38 14.53
CA THR A 23 11.24 8.96 14.81
C THR A 23 10.25 8.38 13.81
N THR A 24 9.16 9.10 13.48
CA THR A 24 8.20 8.69 12.45
C THR A 24 8.86 8.60 11.08
N PHE A 25 9.61 9.64 10.67
CA PHE A 25 10.29 9.65 9.37
C PHE A 25 11.21 8.44 9.21
N PHE A 26 12.07 8.15 10.19
CA PHE A 26 12.97 7.00 10.10
C PHE A 26 12.25 5.66 10.11
N ALA A 27 11.07 5.56 10.74
CA ALA A 27 10.27 4.35 10.73
C ALA A 27 9.66 4.06 9.35
N MET A 28 9.27 5.11 8.59
CA MET A 28 8.56 4.97 7.33
C MET A 28 9.40 5.33 6.08
N SER A 29 10.63 5.82 6.22
CA SER A 29 11.48 6.27 5.10
C SER A 29 11.84 5.18 4.10
N TYR A 30 11.64 3.89 4.45
CA TYR A 30 11.81 2.77 3.51
C TYR A 30 10.93 2.90 2.27
N ILE A 31 9.80 3.62 2.35
CA ILE A 31 8.87 3.82 1.22
C ILE A 31 9.55 4.55 0.05
N LEU A 32 10.55 5.39 0.33
CA LEU A 32 11.34 6.10 -0.67
C LEU A 32 12.08 5.16 -1.63
N PHE A 33 12.35 3.93 -1.22
CA PHE A 33 13.01 2.90 -2.03
C PHE A 33 12.01 1.87 -2.53
N VAL A 34 11.11 1.42 -1.66
CA VAL A 34 10.21 0.31 -1.97
C VAL A 34 9.13 0.71 -2.96
N ASN A 35 8.53 1.90 -2.83
CA ASN A 35 7.48 2.34 -3.76
C ASN A 35 8.00 2.53 -5.20
N PRO A 36 9.11 3.27 -5.44
CA PRO A 36 9.67 3.38 -6.78
C PRO A 36 10.05 2.03 -7.39
N GLN A 37 10.64 1.13 -6.62
CA GLN A 37 11.00 -0.20 -7.11
C GLN A 37 9.78 -1.06 -7.44
N MET A 38 8.67 -0.89 -6.72
CA MET A 38 7.46 -1.65 -6.98
C MET A 38 6.73 -1.12 -8.22
N LEU A 39 6.46 0.18 -8.28
CA LEU A 39 5.72 0.78 -9.39
C LEU A 39 6.52 0.74 -10.70
N SER A 40 7.85 0.83 -10.64
CA SER A 40 8.69 0.76 -11.85
C SER A 40 8.61 -0.57 -12.59
N GLN A 41 8.21 -1.65 -11.93
CA GLN A 41 7.96 -2.93 -12.59
C GLN A 41 6.86 -2.81 -13.66
N THR A 42 5.97 -1.83 -13.57
CA THR A 42 4.93 -1.55 -14.55
C THR A 42 5.41 -0.74 -15.76
N GLY A 43 6.70 -0.40 -15.82
CA GLY A 43 7.27 0.45 -16.86
C GLY A 43 7.31 1.95 -16.51
N MET A 44 6.94 2.32 -15.29
CA MET A 44 7.08 3.71 -14.80
C MET A 44 8.57 4.03 -14.53
N PRO A 45 9.05 5.24 -14.87
CA PRO A 45 10.43 5.63 -14.60
C PRO A 45 10.69 5.76 -13.09
N VAL A 46 11.68 5.02 -12.60
CA VAL A 46 12.00 4.86 -11.16
C VAL A 46 12.22 6.22 -10.47
N GLN A 47 13.01 7.09 -11.09
CA GLN A 47 13.36 8.40 -10.56
C GLN A 47 12.15 9.34 -10.51
N GLY A 48 11.26 9.25 -11.51
CA GLY A 48 10.00 9.98 -11.53
C GLY A 48 9.06 9.53 -10.42
N VAL A 49 8.90 8.22 -10.23
CA VAL A 49 8.07 7.66 -9.13
C VAL A 49 8.62 8.06 -7.76
N PHE A 50 9.94 8.12 -7.60
CA PHE A 50 10.56 8.60 -6.36
C PHE A 50 10.14 10.03 -6.01
N LEU A 51 10.22 10.96 -6.96
CA LEU A 51 9.75 12.33 -6.75
C LEU A 51 8.24 12.41 -6.56
N ALA A 52 7.46 11.64 -7.31
CA ALA A 52 6.01 11.54 -7.13
C ALA A 52 5.65 11.03 -5.71
N THR A 53 6.39 10.03 -5.21
CA THR A 53 6.28 9.54 -3.83
C THR A 53 6.52 10.65 -2.82
N ILE A 54 7.58 11.43 -2.99
CA ILE A 54 7.90 12.57 -2.12
C ILE A 54 6.81 13.62 -2.18
N ILE A 55 6.35 14.01 -3.38
CA ILE A 55 5.30 15.02 -3.56
C ILE A 55 4.01 14.58 -2.84
N GLY A 56 3.53 13.35 -3.08
CA GLY A 56 2.35 12.83 -2.42
C GLY A 56 2.49 12.79 -0.90
N SER A 57 3.64 12.29 -0.41
CA SER A 57 3.93 12.23 1.03
C SER A 57 4.01 13.61 1.67
N VAL A 58 4.69 14.56 1.03
CA VAL A 58 4.80 15.95 1.54
C VAL A 58 3.44 16.62 1.59
N VAL A 59 2.67 16.57 0.50
CA VAL A 59 1.35 17.23 0.46
C VAL A 59 0.42 16.64 1.49
N GLY A 60 0.29 15.30 1.54
CA GLY A 60 -0.58 14.63 2.50
C GLY A 60 -0.17 14.90 3.95
N THR A 61 1.13 14.82 4.24
CA THR A 61 1.64 15.05 5.59
C THR A 61 1.51 16.54 6.00
N LEU A 62 1.65 17.50 5.06
CA LEU A 62 1.37 18.91 5.32
C LEU A 62 -0.12 19.17 5.60
N MET A 63 -1.01 18.47 4.90
CA MET A 63 -2.44 18.52 5.21
C MET A 63 -2.73 18.00 6.62
N MET A 64 -2.09 16.90 7.04
CA MET A 64 -2.16 16.42 8.43
C MET A 64 -1.60 17.45 9.41
N ALA A 65 -0.50 18.14 9.06
CA ALA A 65 0.13 19.14 9.91
C ALA A 65 -0.75 20.37 10.11
N PHE A 66 -1.22 20.99 9.04
CA PHE A 66 -1.84 22.32 9.09
C PHE A 66 -3.37 22.28 9.15
N TYR A 67 -4.01 21.32 8.47
CA TYR A 67 -5.47 21.22 8.42
C TYR A 67 -6.04 20.37 9.56
N ALA A 68 -5.45 19.19 9.79
CA ALA A 68 -5.91 18.30 10.85
C ALA A 68 -5.27 18.59 12.21
N ASN A 69 -4.08 19.20 12.24
CA ASN A 69 -3.22 19.38 13.42
C ASN A 69 -2.98 18.06 14.17
N LEU A 70 -2.58 17.03 13.43
CA LEU A 70 -2.38 15.68 13.93
C LEU A 70 -0.94 15.18 13.63
N PRO A 71 -0.35 14.34 14.52
CA PRO A 71 1.03 13.85 14.38
C PRO A 71 1.13 12.63 13.44
N TYR A 72 0.35 12.60 12.37
CA TYR A 72 0.36 11.52 11.39
C TYR A 72 1.11 11.92 10.13
N ALA A 73 1.89 10.99 9.62
CA ALA A 73 2.52 11.07 8.32
C ALA A 73 1.74 10.28 7.28
N GLN A 74 1.78 10.72 6.05
CA GLN A 74 1.17 10.08 4.89
C GLN A 74 2.20 9.76 3.83
N ALA A 75 2.04 8.63 3.16
CA ALA A 75 2.85 8.22 2.03
C ALA A 75 2.09 7.16 1.20
N PRO A 76 2.56 6.79 -0.02
CA PRO A 76 1.94 5.74 -0.81
C PRO A 76 1.81 4.43 -0.03
N GLY A 77 0.57 3.92 0.11
CA GLY A 77 0.26 2.74 0.90
C GLY A 77 0.80 1.46 0.27
N MET A 78 1.55 0.64 1.04
CA MET A 78 2.20 -0.55 0.49
C MET A 78 1.22 -1.56 -0.10
N GLY A 79 0.08 -1.79 0.54
CA GLY A 79 -0.97 -2.67 0.03
C GLY A 79 -1.56 -2.16 -1.30
N LEU A 80 -1.77 -0.85 -1.39
CA LEU A 80 -2.32 -0.19 -2.58
C LEU A 80 -1.28 -0.13 -3.71
N ASN A 81 0.00 0.04 -3.41
CA ASN A 81 1.09 -0.08 -4.37
C ASN A 81 1.15 -1.47 -5.01
N ALA A 82 1.01 -2.50 -4.16
CA ALA A 82 0.99 -3.88 -4.60
C ALA A 82 -0.28 -4.19 -5.41
N PHE A 83 -1.43 -3.68 -5.01
CA PHE A 83 -2.68 -3.78 -5.77
C PHE A 83 -2.56 -3.10 -7.13
N PHE A 84 -2.03 -1.88 -7.18
CA PHE A 84 -1.73 -1.14 -8.41
C PHE A 84 -0.87 -1.98 -9.36
N THR A 85 0.28 -2.45 -8.89
CA THR A 85 1.28 -3.12 -9.71
C THR A 85 0.85 -4.52 -10.14
N PHE A 86 0.50 -5.36 -9.17
CA PHE A 86 0.34 -6.79 -9.41
C PHE A 86 -1.07 -7.18 -9.79
N THR A 87 -2.08 -6.51 -9.24
CA THR A 87 -3.48 -6.83 -9.58
C THR A 87 -3.93 -6.03 -10.79
N VAL A 88 -3.85 -4.70 -10.75
CA VAL A 88 -4.42 -3.86 -11.81
C VAL A 88 -3.58 -3.91 -13.09
N VAL A 89 -2.27 -3.67 -12.99
CA VAL A 89 -1.42 -3.64 -14.19
C VAL A 89 -1.12 -5.04 -14.70
N PHE A 90 -0.56 -5.93 -13.87
CA PHE A 90 -0.16 -7.26 -14.35
C PHE A 90 -1.31 -8.26 -14.43
N GLY A 91 -2.22 -8.26 -13.46
CA GLY A 91 -3.30 -9.24 -13.39
C GLY A 91 -4.46 -8.91 -14.32
N MET A 92 -4.89 -7.64 -14.33
CA MET A 92 -6.02 -7.18 -15.15
C MET A 92 -5.58 -6.61 -16.51
N GLY A 93 -4.27 -6.41 -16.75
CA GLY A 93 -3.72 -5.96 -18.03
C GLY A 93 -3.99 -4.49 -18.36
N TYR A 94 -4.19 -3.65 -17.36
CA TYR A 94 -4.26 -2.20 -17.54
C TYR A 94 -2.87 -1.58 -17.66
N THR A 95 -2.76 -0.49 -18.36
CA THR A 95 -1.54 0.32 -18.37
C THR A 95 -1.38 1.04 -17.02
N TRP A 96 -0.16 1.40 -16.66
CA TRP A 96 0.07 2.19 -15.45
C TRP A 96 -0.63 3.56 -15.50
N LYS A 97 -0.85 4.14 -16.69
CA LYS A 97 -1.58 5.41 -16.86
C LYS A 97 -3.06 5.25 -16.52
N GLU A 98 -3.68 4.17 -16.98
CA GLU A 98 -5.05 3.81 -16.63
C GLU A 98 -5.17 3.53 -15.11
N ALA A 99 -4.22 2.79 -14.54
CA ALA A 99 -4.19 2.53 -13.11
C ALA A 99 -4.08 3.83 -12.28
N LEU A 100 -3.25 4.81 -12.69
CA LEU A 100 -3.22 6.15 -12.08
C LEU A 100 -4.56 6.88 -12.23
N GLY A 101 -5.22 6.74 -13.37
CA GLY A 101 -6.57 7.27 -13.61
C GLY A 101 -7.59 6.68 -12.62
N MET A 102 -7.54 5.37 -12.35
CA MET A 102 -8.39 4.71 -11.35
C MET A 102 -8.11 5.22 -9.94
N VAL A 103 -6.82 5.42 -9.56
CA VAL A 103 -6.43 6.00 -8.27
C VAL A 103 -6.98 7.43 -8.13
N PHE A 104 -6.91 8.23 -9.19
CA PHE A 104 -7.48 9.58 -9.19
C PHE A 104 -8.99 9.57 -8.99
N ILE A 105 -9.72 8.72 -9.75
CA ILE A 105 -11.17 8.54 -9.57
C ILE A 105 -11.49 8.06 -8.16
N CYS A 106 -10.71 7.11 -7.62
CA CYS A 106 -10.84 6.63 -6.25
C CYS A 106 -10.76 7.80 -5.25
N GLY A 107 -9.75 8.67 -5.37
CA GLY A 107 -9.59 9.86 -4.51
C GLY A 107 -10.81 10.80 -4.60
N ILE A 108 -11.31 11.08 -5.80
CA ILE A 108 -12.50 11.94 -6.01
C ILE A 108 -13.78 11.30 -5.45
N ILE A 109 -14.03 10.03 -5.75
CA ILE A 109 -15.20 9.30 -5.23
C ILE A 109 -15.17 9.27 -3.70
N SER A 110 -14.03 8.94 -3.12
CA SER A 110 -13.86 8.87 -1.67
C SER A 110 -14.02 10.26 -1.03
N LEU A 111 -13.60 11.33 -1.72
CA LEU A 111 -13.83 12.71 -1.29
C LEU A 111 -15.34 13.04 -1.27
N ILE A 112 -16.07 12.71 -2.34
CA ILE A 112 -17.53 12.90 -2.44
C ILE A 112 -18.24 12.08 -1.33
N ILE A 113 -17.86 10.82 -1.14
CA ILE A 113 -18.39 9.94 -0.10
C ILE A 113 -18.14 10.54 1.29
N THR A 114 -16.98 11.13 1.52
CA THR A 114 -16.62 11.75 2.81
C THR A 114 -17.37 13.04 3.08
N LEU A 115 -17.72 13.82 2.06
CA LEU A 115 -18.59 15.00 2.16
C LEU A 115 -20.04 14.64 2.48
N THR A 116 -20.41 13.37 2.30
CA THR A 116 -21.76 12.86 2.56
C THR A 116 -21.76 11.90 3.75
N ASN A 117 -22.92 11.67 4.37
CA ASN A 117 -23.05 10.66 5.43
C ASN A 117 -22.90 9.20 4.93
N VAL A 118 -22.76 9.01 3.62
CA VAL A 118 -22.61 7.68 2.99
C VAL A 118 -21.39 6.94 3.51
N ARG A 119 -20.30 7.67 3.80
CA ARG A 119 -19.08 7.09 4.36
C ARG A 119 -19.31 6.40 5.71
N LYS A 120 -20.03 7.06 6.62
CA LYS A 120 -20.37 6.48 7.92
C LYS A 120 -21.18 5.19 7.73
N MET A 121 -22.13 5.22 6.81
CA MET A 121 -22.89 4.02 6.41
C MET A 121 -22.01 2.89 5.88
N ILE A 122 -21.05 3.18 5.00
CA ILE A 122 -20.13 2.15 4.45
C ILE A 122 -19.29 1.53 5.57
N ILE A 123 -18.69 2.36 6.43
CA ILE A 123 -17.86 1.89 7.55
C ILE A 123 -18.68 1.03 8.53
N GLU A 124 -19.87 1.46 8.87
CA GLU A 124 -20.75 0.74 9.79
C GLU A 124 -21.34 -0.54 9.17
N SER A 125 -21.48 -0.58 7.83
CA SER A 125 -22.04 -1.72 7.12
C SER A 125 -21.11 -2.93 7.05
N ILE A 126 -19.77 -2.71 7.09
CA ILE A 126 -18.81 -3.79 6.94
C ILE A 126 -18.41 -4.35 8.31
N PRO A 127 -18.62 -5.65 8.55
CA PRO A 127 -18.28 -6.29 9.81
C PRO A 127 -16.82 -6.11 10.20
N THR A 128 -16.55 -5.98 11.48
CA THR A 128 -15.19 -5.82 12.03
C THR A 128 -14.28 -6.98 11.64
N THR A 129 -14.82 -8.19 11.57
CA THR A 129 -14.12 -9.39 11.12
C THR A 129 -13.60 -9.24 9.69
N LEU A 130 -14.45 -8.80 8.75
CA LEU A 130 -14.03 -8.59 7.36
C LEU A 130 -13.01 -7.45 7.24
N ARG A 131 -13.17 -6.36 7.99
CA ARG A 131 -12.18 -5.27 8.02
C ARG A 131 -10.80 -5.77 8.47
N SER A 132 -10.77 -6.55 9.56
CA SER A 132 -9.53 -7.16 10.07
C SER A 132 -8.96 -8.17 9.07
N ALA A 133 -9.80 -8.94 8.40
CA ALA A 133 -9.40 -9.91 7.40
C ALA A 133 -8.82 -9.24 6.13
N ILE A 134 -9.38 -8.11 5.67
CA ILE A 134 -8.84 -7.34 4.54
C ILE A 134 -7.42 -6.86 4.87
N SER A 135 -7.23 -6.21 6.03
CA SER A 135 -5.91 -5.71 6.43
C SER A 135 -4.90 -6.85 6.58
N ALA A 136 -5.28 -7.97 7.20
CA ALA A 136 -4.41 -9.14 7.32
C ALA A 136 -4.11 -9.77 5.95
N GLY A 137 -5.09 -9.83 5.04
CA GLY A 137 -4.95 -10.37 3.70
C GLY A 137 -3.96 -9.59 2.85
N ILE A 138 -4.00 -8.27 2.94
CA ILE A 138 -2.97 -7.40 2.33
C ILE A 138 -1.59 -7.78 2.90
N GLY A 139 -1.49 -8.05 4.20
CA GLY A 139 -0.26 -8.53 4.84
C GLY A 139 0.23 -9.87 4.26
N VAL A 140 -0.65 -10.85 4.08
CA VAL A 140 -0.32 -12.14 3.43
C VAL A 140 0.19 -11.90 2.01
N PHE A 141 -0.53 -11.06 1.24
CA PHE A 141 -0.16 -10.73 -0.13
C PHE A 141 1.21 -10.04 -0.21
N LEU A 142 1.47 -9.05 0.64
CA LEU A 142 2.77 -8.36 0.69
C LEU A 142 3.92 -9.29 1.08
N ALA A 143 3.71 -10.18 2.06
CA ALA A 143 4.71 -11.17 2.45
C ALA A 143 5.02 -12.11 1.28
N TYR A 144 4.00 -12.58 0.56
CA TYR A 144 4.18 -13.42 -0.62
C TYR A 144 4.95 -12.69 -1.73
N VAL A 145 4.60 -11.44 -2.05
CA VAL A 145 5.33 -10.60 -3.00
C VAL A 145 6.78 -10.39 -2.56
N GLY A 146 7.01 -10.14 -1.27
CA GLY A 146 8.35 -10.01 -0.69
C GLY A 146 9.18 -11.28 -0.87
N ILE A 147 8.62 -12.45 -0.57
CA ILE A 147 9.27 -13.75 -0.75
C ILE A 147 9.62 -13.99 -2.23
N LYS A 148 8.69 -13.68 -3.14
CA LYS A 148 8.91 -13.78 -4.59
C LYS A 148 10.01 -12.84 -5.07
N ASN A 149 9.96 -11.56 -4.66
CA ASN A 149 10.96 -10.53 -5.07
C ASN A 149 12.34 -10.77 -4.46
N ALA A 150 12.41 -11.43 -3.30
CA ALA A 150 13.66 -11.90 -2.70
C ALA A 150 14.30 -13.07 -3.49
N GLY A 151 13.58 -13.59 -4.51
CA GLY A 151 14.03 -14.72 -5.31
C GLY A 151 14.02 -16.06 -4.54
N LEU A 152 13.21 -16.16 -3.47
CA LEU A 152 13.15 -17.38 -2.64
C LEU A 152 12.23 -18.46 -3.21
N LEU A 153 11.39 -18.11 -4.20
CA LEU A 153 10.46 -19.04 -4.84
C LEU A 153 10.88 -19.36 -6.27
N LYS A 154 10.80 -20.65 -6.63
CA LYS A 154 10.76 -21.13 -8.00
C LYS A 154 9.40 -21.78 -8.25
N PHE A 155 8.93 -21.73 -9.49
CA PHE A 155 7.72 -22.42 -9.92
C PHE A 155 8.11 -23.58 -10.79
N SER A 156 7.73 -24.78 -10.40
CA SER A 156 7.91 -26.01 -11.18
C SER A 156 6.62 -26.33 -11.93
N ILE A 157 6.75 -26.63 -13.21
CA ILE A 157 5.62 -26.93 -14.09
C ILE A 157 5.92 -28.28 -14.75
N ASP A 158 4.96 -29.20 -14.75
CA ASP A 158 5.12 -30.47 -15.43
C ASP A 158 5.19 -30.28 -16.95
N PRO A 159 6.10 -30.98 -17.65
CA PRO A 159 6.21 -30.89 -19.10
C PRO A 159 4.87 -31.22 -19.79
N GLY A 160 4.49 -30.38 -20.75
CA GLY A 160 3.23 -30.55 -21.52
C GLY A 160 1.98 -29.94 -20.87
N THR A 161 2.10 -29.33 -19.69
CA THR A 161 0.95 -28.69 -18.98
C THR A 161 0.92 -27.17 -19.11
N TYR A 162 1.77 -26.61 -19.96
CA TYR A 162 1.84 -25.16 -20.21
C TYR A 162 1.75 -24.84 -21.70
N THR A 163 1.23 -23.67 -21.99
CA THR A 163 1.24 -23.07 -23.32
C THR A 163 2.06 -21.79 -23.29
N VAL A 164 2.87 -21.58 -24.34
CA VAL A 164 3.59 -20.32 -24.56
C VAL A 164 2.75 -19.48 -25.50
N ALA A 165 2.14 -18.41 -25.01
CA ALA A 165 1.43 -17.46 -25.83
C ALA A 165 2.41 -16.44 -26.41
N GLY A 166 2.50 -16.38 -27.74
CA GLY A 166 3.36 -15.45 -28.49
C GLY A 166 4.32 -16.18 -29.41
N GLU A 167 3.99 -16.31 -30.69
CA GLU A 167 4.91 -16.66 -31.75
C GLU A 167 5.44 -15.37 -32.37
N GLY A 168 6.76 -15.21 -32.41
CA GLY A 168 7.43 -14.09 -33.08
C GLY A 168 8.75 -13.69 -32.47
N ALA A 169 9.43 -12.73 -33.09
CA ALA A 169 10.77 -12.24 -32.73
C ALA A 169 10.88 -11.66 -31.30
N ASP A 170 9.77 -11.38 -30.62
CA ASP A 170 9.72 -10.87 -29.24
C ASP A 170 9.51 -11.99 -28.21
N LYS A 171 10.45 -12.96 -28.19
CA LYS A 171 10.50 -13.97 -27.13
C LYS A 171 10.64 -13.39 -25.71
N ALA A 172 10.94 -12.11 -25.57
CA ALA A 172 11.03 -11.41 -24.30
C ALA A 172 9.65 -11.08 -23.68
N GLN A 173 8.54 -11.18 -24.45
CA GLN A 173 7.18 -10.93 -23.99
C GLN A 173 6.28 -12.17 -24.04
N ALA A 174 6.86 -13.36 -24.22
CA ALA A 174 6.10 -14.60 -24.20
C ALA A 174 5.50 -14.84 -22.82
N ALA A 175 4.17 -14.77 -22.71
CA ALA A 175 3.47 -15.17 -21.50
C ALA A 175 3.42 -16.70 -21.43
N LEU A 176 3.97 -17.27 -20.37
CA LEU A 176 3.82 -18.68 -20.05
C LEU A 176 2.51 -18.86 -19.30
N THR A 177 1.50 -19.45 -19.93
CA THR A 177 0.24 -19.79 -19.25
C THR A 177 0.31 -21.26 -18.83
N ALA A 178 0.38 -21.49 -17.53
CA ALA A 178 0.33 -22.81 -16.94
C ALA A 178 -1.05 -23.05 -16.29
N ASN A 179 -1.47 -24.32 -16.29
CA ASN A 179 -2.65 -24.73 -15.54
C ASN A 179 -2.32 -24.87 -14.03
N SER A 180 -3.21 -25.48 -13.25
CA SER A 180 -3.05 -25.75 -11.81
C SER A 180 -1.85 -26.65 -11.45
N ALA A 181 -1.09 -27.16 -12.44
CA ALA A 181 0.11 -27.97 -12.21
C ALA A 181 1.36 -27.14 -11.85
N ALA A 182 1.30 -25.80 -11.98
CA ALA A 182 2.39 -24.95 -11.50
C ALA A 182 2.42 -24.91 -9.97
N VAL A 183 3.49 -25.46 -9.38
CA VAL A 183 3.65 -25.54 -7.92
C VAL A 183 4.82 -24.65 -7.47
N PRO A 184 4.60 -23.75 -6.48
CA PRO A 184 5.69 -23.00 -5.88
C PRO A 184 6.58 -23.91 -5.02
N GLY A 185 7.89 -23.77 -5.16
CA GLY A 185 8.90 -24.45 -4.36
C GLY A 185 10.00 -23.48 -3.93
N LEU A 186 10.87 -23.92 -3.03
CA LEU A 186 12.05 -23.14 -2.67
C LEU A 186 13.11 -23.25 -3.76
N VAL A 187 13.85 -22.16 -3.96
CA VAL A 187 15.01 -22.14 -4.88
C VAL A 187 16.19 -22.88 -4.26
N ASP A 188 17.13 -23.26 -5.11
CA ASP A 188 18.44 -23.72 -4.66
C ASP A 188 19.27 -22.49 -4.25
N PHE A 189 19.58 -22.33 -2.98
CA PHE A 189 20.24 -21.15 -2.39
C PHE A 189 21.70 -20.95 -2.87
N ASN A 190 21.89 -20.91 -4.16
CA ASN A 190 23.23 -20.87 -4.81
C ASN A 190 23.55 -19.53 -5.50
N THR A 191 22.57 -18.61 -5.59
CA THR A 191 22.80 -17.32 -6.23
C THR A 191 23.15 -16.23 -5.21
N PRO A 192 24.18 -15.38 -5.47
CA PRO A 192 24.56 -14.32 -4.55
C PRO A 192 23.41 -13.38 -4.16
N ALA A 193 22.50 -13.06 -5.09
CA ALA A 193 21.36 -12.19 -4.84
C ALA A 193 20.39 -12.78 -3.79
N VAL A 194 20.11 -14.09 -3.87
CA VAL A 194 19.27 -14.81 -2.90
C VAL A 194 19.91 -14.85 -1.51
N LEU A 195 21.24 -15.10 -1.46
CA LEU A 195 21.99 -15.10 -0.19
C LEU A 195 22.00 -13.71 0.45
N VAL A 196 22.16 -12.64 -0.34
CA VAL A 196 22.06 -11.26 0.13
C VAL A 196 20.64 -10.96 0.64
N ALA A 197 19.59 -11.41 -0.04
CA ALA A 197 18.21 -11.22 0.42
C ALA A 197 17.94 -11.96 1.74
N LEU A 198 18.45 -13.18 1.91
CA LEU A 198 18.36 -13.92 3.20
C LEU A 198 19.11 -13.22 4.32
N ALA A 199 20.34 -12.75 4.05
CA ALA A 199 21.11 -11.97 5.02
C ALA A 199 20.37 -10.65 5.37
N GLY A 200 19.80 -9.98 4.35
CA GLY A 200 18.96 -8.79 4.53
C GLY A 200 17.73 -9.06 5.39
N LEU A 201 17.07 -10.20 5.21
CA LEU A 201 15.94 -10.62 6.04
C LEU A 201 16.38 -10.83 7.49
N ALA A 202 17.50 -11.52 7.72
CA ALA A 202 18.04 -11.74 9.07
C ALA A 202 18.42 -10.41 9.75
N ILE A 203 19.07 -9.48 9.03
CA ILE A 203 19.41 -8.14 9.51
C ILE A 203 18.14 -7.35 9.86
N THR A 204 17.11 -7.40 8.99
CA THR A 204 15.84 -6.72 9.23
C THR A 204 15.15 -7.26 10.49
N ILE A 205 15.06 -8.59 10.62
CA ILE A 205 14.51 -9.26 11.80
C ILE A 205 15.26 -8.80 13.06
N PHE A 206 16.58 -8.78 13.03
CA PHE A 206 17.40 -8.35 14.17
C PHE A 206 17.07 -6.91 14.61
N PHE A 207 17.01 -5.96 13.66
CA PHE A 207 16.71 -4.56 13.98
C PHE A 207 15.27 -4.37 14.48
N VAL A 208 14.30 -5.04 13.86
CA VAL A 208 12.88 -4.94 14.21
C VAL A 208 12.63 -5.58 15.60
N VAL A 209 13.14 -6.78 15.86
CA VAL A 209 12.96 -7.48 17.14
C VAL A 209 13.66 -6.74 18.30
N LYS A 210 14.80 -6.10 18.03
CA LYS A 210 15.49 -5.23 19.02
C LYS A 210 14.79 -3.90 19.23
N GLY A 211 13.76 -3.57 18.46
CA GLY A 211 13.03 -2.29 18.56
C GLY A 211 13.89 -1.06 18.23
N ILE A 212 14.89 -1.22 17.34
CA ILE A 212 15.78 -0.13 16.97
C ILE A 212 15.00 0.87 16.11
N LYS A 213 14.94 2.12 16.58
CA LYS A 213 14.29 3.21 15.83
C LYS A 213 14.97 3.39 14.47
N GLY A 214 14.17 3.35 13.39
CA GLY A 214 14.70 3.38 12.03
C GLY A 214 15.38 2.07 11.59
N GLY A 215 15.16 0.95 12.29
CA GLY A 215 15.78 -0.35 11.98
C GLY A 215 15.49 -0.82 10.55
N ILE A 216 14.34 -0.48 9.99
CA ILE A 216 13.98 -0.86 8.62
C ILE A 216 14.88 -0.14 7.60
N ILE A 217 15.06 1.18 7.70
CA ILE A 217 15.97 1.90 6.78
C ILE A 217 17.44 1.48 6.99
N LEU A 218 17.85 1.25 8.24
CA LEU A 218 19.18 0.74 8.54
C LEU A 218 19.42 -0.63 7.92
N SER A 219 18.42 -1.51 7.91
CA SER A 219 18.53 -2.82 7.26
C SER A 219 18.70 -2.72 5.75
N ILE A 220 17.96 -1.81 5.09
CA ILE A 220 18.16 -1.54 3.65
C ILE A 220 19.59 -1.10 3.38
N LEU A 221 20.07 -0.10 4.11
CA LEU A 221 21.42 0.44 3.93
C LEU A 221 22.51 -0.63 4.17
N THR A 222 22.40 -1.38 5.28
CA THR A 222 23.35 -2.43 5.64
C THR A 222 23.34 -3.56 4.58
N THR A 223 22.14 -3.97 4.14
CA THR A 223 22.01 -5.01 3.10
C THR A 223 22.52 -4.51 1.76
N THR A 224 22.35 -3.23 1.44
CA THR A 224 22.89 -2.63 0.22
C THR A 224 24.42 -2.62 0.26
N VAL A 225 25.04 -2.26 1.39
CA VAL A 225 26.49 -2.34 1.57
C VAL A 225 26.97 -3.79 1.40
N LEU A 226 26.28 -4.75 1.97
CA LEU A 226 26.57 -6.18 1.78
C LEU A 226 26.47 -6.59 0.30
N ALA A 227 25.43 -6.14 -0.41
CA ALA A 227 25.22 -6.41 -1.83
C ALA A 227 26.36 -5.87 -2.70
N ILE A 228 26.89 -4.70 -2.37
CA ILE A 228 28.08 -4.12 -3.02
C ILE A 228 29.32 -4.96 -2.72
N ALA A 229 29.53 -5.33 -1.45
CA ALA A 229 30.70 -6.10 -1.03
C ALA A 229 30.76 -7.50 -1.68
N VAL A 230 29.61 -8.13 -1.91
CA VAL A 230 29.50 -9.46 -2.55
C VAL A 230 29.45 -9.36 -4.09
N GLY A 231 29.41 -8.14 -4.65
CA GLY A 231 29.39 -7.92 -6.11
C GLY A 231 28.01 -8.10 -6.76
N VAL A 232 26.92 -8.18 -5.99
CA VAL A 232 25.53 -8.17 -6.52
C VAL A 232 25.20 -6.81 -7.11
N VAL A 233 25.72 -5.73 -6.52
CA VAL A 233 25.65 -4.37 -7.04
C VAL A 233 27.02 -3.96 -7.52
N ASN A 234 27.13 -3.68 -8.83
CA ASN A 234 28.35 -3.17 -9.43
C ASN A 234 28.30 -1.65 -9.58
N LEU A 235 29.02 -0.93 -8.71
CA LEU A 235 29.04 0.54 -8.69
C LEU A 235 29.63 1.15 -9.97
N SER A 236 30.55 0.46 -10.64
CA SER A 236 31.18 0.95 -11.89
C SER A 236 30.21 0.92 -13.08
N GLY A 237 29.12 0.14 -13.00
CA GLY A 237 28.06 0.11 -14.01
C GLY A 237 26.95 1.11 -13.80
N ILE A 238 26.96 1.86 -12.67
CA ILE A 238 25.91 2.83 -12.36
C ILE A 238 26.31 4.20 -12.92
N ASP A 239 25.50 4.70 -13.85
CA ASP A 239 25.67 6.06 -14.36
C ASP A 239 25.05 7.07 -13.40
N PHE A 240 25.85 7.59 -12.48
CA PHE A 240 25.41 8.64 -11.54
C PHE A 240 25.12 9.98 -12.23
N ALA A 241 25.63 10.21 -13.44
CA ALA A 241 25.35 11.43 -14.18
C ALA A 241 23.91 11.45 -14.71
N SER A 242 23.35 10.30 -15.05
CA SER A 242 21.95 10.15 -15.46
C SER A 242 21.00 9.94 -14.27
N ASN A 243 21.52 9.54 -13.10
CA ASN A 243 20.74 9.33 -11.88
C ASN A 243 20.89 10.49 -10.90
N ASN A 244 20.42 11.67 -11.30
CA ASN A 244 20.46 12.90 -10.49
C ASN A 244 19.08 13.55 -10.39
N LEU A 245 18.97 14.60 -9.58
CA LEU A 245 17.70 15.31 -9.36
C LEU A 245 17.12 15.90 -10.66
N SER A 246 17.98 16.37 -11.60
CA SER A 246 17.52 16.91 -12.89
C SER A 246 16.87 15.80 -13.75
N SER A 247 17.47 14.62 -13.78
CA SER A 247 16.90 13.44 -14.44
C SER A 247 15.57 13.05 -13.78
N ALA A 248 15.53 12.99 -12.46
CA ALA A 248 14.32 12.69 -11.71
C ALA A 248 13.17 13.68 -12.02
N VAL A 249 13.48 14.98 -12.17
CA VAL A 249 12.49 15.99 -12.58
C VAL A 249 12.02 15.77 -14.02
N ASN A 250 12.89 15.35 -14.93
CA ASN A 250 12.49 15.04 -16.32
C ASN A 250 11.60 13.78 -16.36
N ASP A 251 11.94 12.75 -15.60
CA ASP A 251 11.12 11.55 -15.47
C ASP A 251 9.76 11.88 -14.83
N LEU A 252 9.74 12.76 -13.82
CA LEU A 252 8.50 13.23 -13.21
C LEU A 252 7.58 13.91 -14.22
N LYS A 253 8.10 14.67 -15.19
CA LYS A 253 7.29 15.31 -16.24
C LYS A 253 6.52 14.29 -17.07
N THR A 254 7.02 13.08 -17.24
CA THR A 254 6.34 12.02 -17.98
C THR A 254 5.20 11.39 -17.17
N LEU A 255 5.30 11.44 -15.85
CA LEU A 255 4.29 10.90 -14.94
C LEU A 255 3.23 11.94 -14.57
N PHE A 256 3.66 13.21 -14.41
CA PHE A 256 2.81 14.27 -13.91
C PHE A 256 1.65 14.54 -14.86
N GLY A 257 0.44 14.40 -14.34
CA GLY A 257 -0.80 14.56 -15.11
C GLY A 257 -1.14 13.37 -16.01
N ALA A 258 -0.32 12.31 -16.07
CA ALA A 258 -0.61 11.13 -16.89
C ALA A 258 -1.95 10.47 -16.52
N ALA A 259 -2.33 10.51 -15.25
CA ALA A 259 -3.63 10.06 -14.77
C ALA A 259 -4.81 10.72 -15.52
N LEU A 260 -4.69 12.01 -15.83
CA LEU A 260 -5.75 12.84 -16.43
C LEU A 260 -5.70 12.84 -17.97
N GLY A 261 -4.65 12.30 -18.55
CA GLY A 261 -4.42 12.27 -19.99
C GLY A 261 -5.35 11.34 -20.75
N SER A 262 -5.25 11.38 -22.09
CA SER A 262 -6.02 10.52 -23.00
C SER A 262 -5.76 9.03 -22.78
N GLU A 263 -4.52 8.68 -22.39
CA GLU A 263 -4.11 7.29 -22.12
C GLU A 263 -4.40 6.85 -20.65
N GLY A 264 -4.77 7.79 -19.76
CA GLY A 264 -5.24 7.53 -18.41
C GLY A 264 -6.77 7.54 -18.35
N LEU A 265 -7.36 8.61 -17.79
CA LEU A 265 -8.81 8.77 -17.71
C LEU A 265 -9.51 8.68 -19.08
N GLY A 266 -8.91 9.22 -20.14
CA GLY A 266 -9.48 9.17 -21.48
C GLY A 266 -9.68 7.73 -21.96
N SER A 267 -8.71 6.84 -21.76
CA SER A 267 -8.82 5.42 -22.09
C SER A 267 -9.90 4.72 -21.27
N LEU A 268 -9.94 4.96 -19.95
CA LEU A 268 -10.93 4.35 -19.06
C LEU A 268 -12.38 4.69 -19.43
N ILE A 269 -12.62 5.94 -19.85
CA ILE A 269 -13.95 6.41 -20.26
C ILE A 269 -14.33 5.88 -21.66
N SER A 270 -13.34 5.77 -22.55
CA SER A 270 -13.58 5.33 -23.94
C SER A 270 -13.85 3.83 -24.04
N ASN A 271 -13.24 3.04 -23.16
CA ASN A 271 -13.32 1.58 -23.19
C ASN A 271 -14.48 1.07 -22.32
N THR A 272 -15.70 1.22 -22.85
CA THR A 272 -16.93 0.82 -22.14
C THR A 272 -17.06 -0.69 -21.94
N SER A 273 -16.38 -1.52 -22.74
CA SER A 273 -16.41 -2.98 -22.60
C SER A 273 -15.76 -3.46 -21.31
N ARG A 274 -14.76 -2.71 -20.78
CA ARG A 274 -14.06 -3.01 -19.51
C ARG A 274 -14.62 -2.24 -18.31
N LEU A 275 -15.73 -1.52 -18.48
CA LEU A 275 -16.29 -0.67 -17.42
C LEU A 275 -16.60 -1.44 -16.11
N PRO A 276 -17.20 -2.66 -16.12
CA PRO A 276 -17.44 -3.42 -14.91
C PRO A 276 -16.13 -3.73 -14.14
N GLU A 277 -15.10 -4.17 -14.85
CA GLU A 277 -13.78 -4.47 -14.30
C GLU A 277 -13.11 -3.21 -13.73
N THR A 278 -13.17 -2.08 -14.45
CA THR A 278 -12.68 -0.78 -14.00
C THR A 278 -13.36 -0.32 -12.71
N LEU A 279 -14.69 -0.41 -12.64
CA LEU A 279 -15.46 -0.04 -11.45
C LEU A 279 -15.09 -0.92 -10.24
N MET A 280 -14.88 -2.21 -10.47
CA MET A 280 -14.44 -3.13 -9.42
C MET A 280 -13.04 -2.80 -8.90
N ALA A 281 -12.10 -2.44 -9.78
CA ALA A 281 -10.77 -2.01 -9.38
C ALA A 281 -10.82 -0.71 -8.56
N ILE A 282 -11.60 0.29 -8.99
CA ILE A 282 -11.80 1.55 -8.27
C ILE A 282 -12.43 1.30 -6.90
N LEU A 283 -13.43 0.42 -6.83
CA LEU A 283 -14.08 0.04 -5.57
C LEU A 283 -13.07 -0.61 -4.62
N ALA A 284 -12.25 -1.55 -5.12
CA ALA A 284 -11.23 -2.22 -4.33
C ALA A 284 -10.17 -1.24 -3.82
N PHE A 285 -9.70 -0.28 -4.65
CA PHE A 285 -8.85 0.82 -4.22
C PHE A 285 -9.50 1.61 -3.08
N SER A 286 -10.76 2.02 -3.27
CA SER A 286 -11.47 2.86 -2.30
C SER A 286 -11.70 2.15 -0.95
N LEU A 287 -12.11 0.89 -0.97
CA LEU A 287 -12.32 0.11 0.26
C LEU A 287 -11.00 -0.11 1.00
N THR A 288 -9.95 -0.49 0.28
CA THR A 288 -8.63 -0.73 0.85
C THR A 288 -8.06 0.54 1.48
N ASP A 289 -8.14 1.67 0.77
CA ASP A 289 -7.68 3.00 1.21
C ASP A 289 -8.40 3.45 2.50
N ILE A 290 -9.73 3.37 2.49
CA ILE A 290 -10.57 3.73 3.64
C ILE A 290 -10.22 2.87 4.86
N PHE A 291 -10.06 1.55 4.69
CA PHE A 291 -9.81 0.66 5.83
C PHE A 291 -8.39 0.78 6.36
N ASP A 292 -7.41 1.00 5.50
CA ASP A 292 -6.01 1.20 5.91
C ASP A 292 -5.88 2.48 6.75
N THR A 293 -6.42 3.58 6.26
CA THR A 293 -6.40 4.87 6.96
C THR A 293 -7.22 4.85 8.25
N ILE A 294 -8.45 4.33 8.22
CA ILE A 294 -9.29 4.26 9.43
C ILE A 294 -8.70 3.30 10.45
N GLY A 295 -8.21 2.14 10.01
CA GLY A 295 -7.55 1.18 10.87
C GLY A 295 -6.35 1.79 11.61
N THR A 296 -5.54 2.56 10.89
CA THR A 296 -4.40 3.30 11.46
C THR A 296 -4.85 4.37 12.45
N LEU A 297 -5.81 5.22 12.08
CA LEU A 297 -6.28 6.32 12.91
C LEU A 297 -6.98 5.83 14.18
N ILE A 298 -7.81 4.79 14.10
CA ILE A 298 -8.49 4.21 15.27
C ILE A 298 -7.49 3.45 16.14
N GLY A 299 -6.62 2.63 15.53
CA GLY A 299 -5.69 1.79 16.26
C GLY A 299 -4.61 2.57 17.03
N THR A 300 -4.31 3.80 16.64
CA THR A 300 -3.26 4.62 17.25
C THR A 300 -3.78 5.94 17.84
N GLY A 301 -5.05 6.27 17.59
CA GLY A 301 -5.64 7.60 17.81
C GLY A 301 -6.01 7.92 19.26
N GLU A 302 -6.07 6.93 20.17
CA GLU A 302 -6.43 7.15 21.57
C GLU A 302 -5.50 8.19 22.24
N LYS A 303 -4.19 8.09 22.01
CA LYS A 303 -3.19 8.98 22.61
C LYS A 303 -3.19 10.41 22.07
N VAL A 304 -3.83 10.64 20.93
CA VAL A 304 -3.92 11.95 20.26
C VAL A 304 -5.36 12.50 20.22
N GLY A 305 -6.28 11.82 20.88
CA GLY A 305 -7.67 12.25 21.05
C GLY A 305 -8.49 12.18 19.75
N ILE A 306 -8.27 11.17 18.92
CA ILE A 306 -9.10 10.84 17.74
C ILE A 306 -10.21 9.86 18.13
N VAL A 307 -10.00 9.04 19.17
CA VAL A 307 -10.96 8.08 19.69
C VAL A 307 -11.31 8.46 21.13
N ALA A 308 -12.60 8.66 21.44
CA ALA A 308 -13.04 8.96 22.80
C ALA A 308 -13.10 7.72 23.67
N THR A 309 -12.73 7.94 24.90
CA THR A 309 -13.04 7.03 26.00
C THR A 309 -14.48 7.20 26.51
N SER A 310 -15.19 8.25 26.13
CA SER A 310 -16.63 8.46 26.40
C SER A 310 -17.20 9.75 25.77
N GLY A 311 -18.04 9.60 24.80
CA GLY A 311 -19.26 10.41 24.65
C GLY A 311 -19.23 11.84 24.11
N GLU A 312 -18.15 12.37 23.53
CA GLU A 312 -18.14 13.76 23.04
C GLU A 312 -17.96 13.93 21.52
N ASN A 313 -18.77 14.83 20.93
CA ASN A 313 -18.86 15.09 19.48
C ASN A 313 -17.59 15.74 18.85
N HIS A 314 -16.57 16.10 19.61
CA HIS A 314 -15.33 16.71 19.10
C HIS A 314 -14.42 15.75 18.33
N GLU A 315 -14.60 14.47 18.47
CA GLU A 315 -13.77 13.40 17.90
C GLU A 315 -14.05 13.13 16.45
N SER A 316 -15.30 13.19 16.05
CA SER A 316 -15.68 13.04 14.65
C SER A 316 -15.00 14.10 13.77
N ALA A 317 -14.86 15.33 14.27
CA ALA A 317 -14.26 16.43 13.51
C ALA A 317 -12.74 16.26 13.25
N LYS A 318 -11.97 15.67 14.19
CA LYS A 318 -10.53 15.39 13.98
C LYS A 318 -10.35 14.23 13.02
N LEU A 319 -11.14 13.18 13.17
CA LEU A 319 -11.13 12.03 12.26
C LEU A 319 -11.51 12.48 10.86
N ASP A 320 -12.56 13.28 10.68
CA ASP A 320 -12.97 13.79 9.38
C ASP A 320 -11.86 14.61 8.71
N LYS A 321 -11.18 15.50 9.45
CA LYS A 321 -10.05 16.26 8.92
C LYS A 321 -8.87 15.38 8.48
N ALA A 322 -8.55 14.35 9.27
CA ALA A 322 -7.50 13.41 8.91
C ALA A 322 -7.82 12.70 7.58
N LEU A 323 -9.07 12.31 7.41
CA LEU A 323 -9.53 11.59 6.23
C LEU A 323 -9.64 12.50 5.00
N TYR A 324 -10.05 13.78 5.17
CA TYR A 324 -9.93 14.76 4.08
C TYR A 324 -8.47 14.93 3.63
N SER A 325 -7.54 14.97 4.59
CA SER A 325 -6.11 15.07 4.29
C SER A 325 -5.63 13.88 3.44
N ASP A 326 -6.07 12.69 3.77
CA ASP A 326 -5.76 11.44 3.09
C ASP A 326 -6.26 11.43 1.63
N LEU A 327 -7.50 11.84 1.41
CA LEU A 327 -8.13 11.85 0.09
C LEU A 327 -7.53 12.92 -0.84
N VAL A 328 -7.19 14.08 -0.30
CA VAL A 328 -6.44 15.11 -1.05
C VAL A 328 -5.06 14.57 -1.42
N ALA A 329 -4.38 13.90 -0.50
CA ALA A 329 -3.08 13.30 -0.75
C ALA A 329 -3.13 12.22 -1.84
N THR A 330 -4.12 11.34 -1.81
CA THR A 330 -4.37 10.32 -2.85
C THR A 330 -4.59 10.96 -4.22
N SER A 331 -5.44 11.98 -4.31
CA SER A 331 -5.71 12.67 -5.57
C SER A 331 -4.48 13.37 -6.13
N VAL A 332 -3.70 14.06 -5.27
CA VAL A 332 -2.44 14.72 -5.65
C VAL A 332 -1.38 13.70 -6.01
N GLY A 333 -1.30 12.59 -5.26
CA GLY A 333 -0.39 11.48 -5.53
C GLY A 333 -0.61 10.88 -6.93
N ALA A 334 -1.86 10.63 -7.30
CA ALA A 334 -2.22 10.14 -8.63
C ALA A 334 -1.83 11.12 -9.75
N ILE A 335 -2.05 12.43 -9.56
CA ILE A 335 -1.61 13.46 -10.51
C ILE A 335 -0.09 13.52 -10.61
N ALA A 336 0.61 13.38 -9.49
CA ALA A 336 2.08 13.39 -9.46
C ALA A 336 2.69 12.12 -10.08
N GLY A 337 1.94 11.01 -10.15
CA GLY A 337 2.40 9.75 -10.72
C GLY A 337 2.78 8.70 -9.67
N THR A 338 2.06 8.65 -8.55
CA THR A 338 2.17 7.56 -7.56
C THR A 338 0.80 6.99 -7.23
N SER A 339 0.75 5.84 -6.55
CA SER A 339 -0.49 5.22 -6.10
C SER A 339 -1.13 5.98 -4.92
N ASN A 340 -2.22 5.42 -4.35
CA ASN A 340 -2.93 6.01 -3.22
C ASN A 340 -1.97 6.36 -2.07
N VAL A 341 -2.08 7.59 -1.58
CA VAL A 341 -1.33 8.10 -0.43
C VAL A 341 -2.19 7.96 0.82
N THR A 342 -1.77 7.15 1.78
CA THR A 342 -2.54 6.79 2.97
C THR A 342 -1.84 7.20 4.26
N THR A 343 -2.58 7.17 5.36
CA THR A 343 -2.05 7.44 6.70
C THR A 343 -1.25 6.24 7.22
N TYR A 344 0.02 6.47 7.57
CA TYR A 344 0.97 5.42 7.94
C TYR A 344 0.87 5.03 9.42
N VAL A 345 0.78 3.72 9.67
CA VAL A 345 0.75 3.13 11.03
C VAL A 345 2.06 3.37 11.79
N GLU A 346 3.17 3.54 11.09
CA GLU A 346 4.48 3.91 11.66
C GLU A 346 4.46 5.26 12.39
N SER A 347 3.47 6.10 12.15
CA SER A 347 3.20 7.32 12.94
C SER A 347 3.03 7.00 14.43
N ALA A 348 2.61 5.78 14.77
CA ALA A 348 2.54 5.30 16.15
C ALA A 348 3.89 5.38 16.87
N ALA A 349 5.01 5.26 16.16
CA ALA A 349 6.35 5.38 16.74
C ALA A 349 6.64 6.81 17.21
N GLY A 350 6.27 7.83 16.43
CA GLY A 350 6.37 9.23 16.83
C GLY A 350 5.36 9.59 17.93
N ILE A 351 4.13 9.11 17.83
CA ILE A 351 3.12 9.26 18.89
C ILE A 351 3.62 8.64 20.21
N GLY A 352 4.24 7.46 20.12
CA GLY A 352 4.90 6.80 21.25
C GLY A 352 6.09 7.59 21.82
N ALA A 353 6.80 8.34 20.98
CA ALA A 353 7.90 9.24 21.39
C ALA A 353 7.42 10.59 21.95
N GLY A 354 6.11 10.83 22.01
CA GLY A 354 5.53 12.04 22.59
C GLY A 354 4.92 13.02 21.60
N GLY A 355 4.89 12.72 20.29
CA GLY A 355 4.22 13.54 19.27
C GLY A 355 2.71 13.60 19.51
N ARG A 356 2.15 14.81 19.47
CA ARG A 356 0.74 15.08 19.77
C ARG A 356 0.07 16.01 18.77
N THR A 357 0.85 16.73 17.98
CA THR A 357 0.36 17.82 17.15
C THR A 357 0.87 17.72 15.72
N GLY A 358 0.34 18.58 14.85
CA GLY A 358 0.78 18.71 13.46
C GLY A 358 2.25 19.13 13.30
N LEU A 359 2.93 19.61 14.37
CA LEU A 359 4.36 19.91 14.29
C LEU A 359 5.19 18.65 14.04
N THR A 360 4.82 17.52 14.63
CA THR A 360 5.42 16.20 14.33
C THR A 360 5.29 15.90 12.83
N ALA A 361 4.10 16.03 12.25
CA ALA A 361 3.86 15.83 10.83
C ALA A 361 4.65 16.82 9.95
N LEU A 362 4.73 18.08 10.33
CA LEU A 362 5.54 19.07 9.60
C LEU A 362 7.01 18.67 9.52
N VAL A 363 7.60 18.18 10.61
CA VAL A 363 8.98 17.69 10.60
C VAL A 363 9.14 16.52 9.63
N VAL A 364 8.19 15.57 9.61
CA VAL A 364 8.21 14.46 8.65
C VAL A 364 8.15 14.97 7.20
N ALA A 365 7.25 15.92 6.91
CA ALA A 365 7.14 16.50 5.58
C ALA A 365 8.43 17.18 5.11
N ILE A 366 9.11 17.91 6.00
CA ILE A 366 10.42 18.53 5.72
C ILE A 366 11.46 17.44 5.42
N CYS A 367 11.50 16.36 6.20
CA CYS A 367 12.44 15.26 5.98
C CYS A 367 12.18 14.57 4.62
N PHE A 368 10.92 14.35 4.23
CA PHE A 368 10.59 13.84 2.91
C PHE A 368 11.03 14.79 1.80
N ALA A 369 10.76 16.10 1.94
CA ALA A 369 11.21 17.09 0.95
C ALA A 369 12.74 17.08 0.79
N LEU A 370 13.49 17.02 1.90
CA LEU A 370 14.95 16.94 1.88
C LEU A 370 15.45 15.63 1.25
N SER A 371 14.66 14.55 1.33
CA SER A 371 15.01 13.26 0.72
C SER A 371 15.10 13.30 -0.81
N SER A 372 14.55 14.33 -1.47
CA SER A 372 14.68 14.51 -2.93
C SER A 372 16.13 14.60 -3.41
N PHE A 373 17.04 15.07 -2.56
CA PHE A 373 18.47 15.13 -2.87
C PHE A 373 19.15 13.74 -2.87
N PHE A 374 18.50 12.72 -2.32
CA PHE A 374 19.01 11.34 -2.27
C PHE A 374 18.59 10.48 -3.46
N SER A 375 18.03 11.09 -4.52
CA SER A 375 17.65 10.42 -5.77
C SER A 375 18.75 9.48 -6.33
N PRO A 376 20.07 9.83 -6.31
CA PRO A 376 21.12 8.92 -6.79
C PRO A 376 21.22 7.59 -6.01
N LEU A 377 20.79 7.56 -4.75
CA LEU A 377 20.86 6.33 -3.94
C LEU A 377 19.90 5.24 -4.45
N LEU A 378 18.83 5.61 -5.15
CA LEU A 378 17.90 4.62 -5.73
C LEU A 378 18.58 3.64 -6.67
N ALA A 379 19.54 4.10 -7.45
CA ALA A 379 20.27 3.27 -8.40
C ALA A 379 21.18 2.23 -7.71
N ILE A 380 21.53 2.46 -6.44
CA ILE A 380 22.43 1.61 -5.67
C ILE A 380 21.68 0.53 -4.90
N VAL A 381 20.44 0.83 -4.46
CA VAL A 381 19.67 -0.08 -3.59
C VAL A 381 19.05 -1.21 -4.42
N PRO A 382 19.51 -2.48 -4.25
CA PRO A 382 18.99 -3.60 -5.02
C PRO A 382 17.65 -4.10 -4.44
N THR A 383 16.86 -4.80 -5.26
CA THR A 383 15.64 -5.48 -4.82
C THR A 383 15.89 -6.47 -3.68
N ALA A 384 17.07 -7.10 -3.64
CA ALA A 384 17.48 -7.99 -2.56
C ALA A 384 17.54 -7.29 -1.18
N ALA A 385 17.69 -5.96 -1.14
CA ALA A 385 17.68 -5.19 0.10
C ALA A 385 16.27 -4.72 0.49
N THR A 386 15.36 -4.55 -0.46
CA THR A 386 14.00 -4.03 -0.22
C THR A 386 12.96 -5.14 -0.07
N ALA A 387 13.14 -6.28 -0.73
CA ALA A 387 12.22 -7.40 -0.65
C ALA A 387 12.00 -7.94 0.79
N PRO A 388 13.04 -8.06 1.66
CA PRO A 388 12.87 -8.42 3.06
C PRO A 388 11.92 -7.49 3.82
N ILE A 389 11.87 -6.22 3.45
CA ILE A 389 10.99 -5.24 4.10
C ILE A 389 9.52 -5.55 3.82
N LEU A 390 9.20 -5.94 2.59
CA LEU A 390 7.83 -6.34 2.23
C LEU A 390 7.36 -7.53 3.07
N ILE A 391 8.25 -8.49 3.34
CA ILE A 391 7.96 -9.64 4.20
C ILE A 391 7.63 -9.15 5.61
N ILE A 392 8.47 -8.29 6.19
CA ILE A 392 8.30 -7.79 7.56
C ILE A 392 7.05 -6.92 7.69
N VAL A 393 6.79 -6.01 6.72
CA VAL A 393 5.56 -5.21 6.70
C VAL A 393 4.33 -6.11 6.59
N GLY A 394 4.38 -7.14 5.74
CA GLY A 394 3.34 -8.15 5.66
C GLY A 394 3.08 -8.83 7.01
N ILE A 395 4.13 -9.25 7.73
CA ILE A 395 4.03 -9.85 9.07
C ILE A 395 3.38 -8.88 10.07
N MET A 396 3.74 -7.58 10.03
CA MET A 396 3.15 -6.58 10.92
C MET A 396 1.63 -6.46 10.69
N MET A 397 1.17 -6.49 9.45
CA MET A 397 -0.25 -6.43 9.10
C MET A 397 -1.01 -7.71 9.50
N LEU A 398 -0.36 -8.87 9.52
CA LEU A 398 -0.94 -10.13 10.01
C LEU A 398 -1.39 -10.07 11.48
N SER A 399 -0.92 -9.11 12.26
CA SER A 399 -1.37 -8.92 13.64
C SER A 399 -2.89 -8.71 13.76
N ASN A 400 -3.56 -8.28 12.70
CA ASN A 400 -5.02 -8.12 12.64
C ASN A 400 -5.78 -9.45 12.66
N LEU A 401 -5.14 -10.60 12.35
CA LEU A 401 -5.75 -11.92 12.44
C LEU A 401 -6.24 -12.27 13.86
N LYS A 402 -5.64 -11.70 14.89
CA LYS A 402 -6.06 -11.89 16.29
C LYS A 402 -7.48 -11.38 16.58
N ASN A 403 -7.99 -10.45 15.77
CA ASN A 403 -9.31 -9.85 15.94
C ASN A 403 -10.42 -10.69 15.27
N ILE A 404 -10.07 -11.82 14.68
CA ILE A 404 -11.00 -12.71 13.97
C ILE A 404 -11.37 -13.87 14.90
N PRO A 405 -12.68 -14.11 15.14
CA PRO A 405 -13.15 -15.24 15.95
C PRO A 405 -13.08 -16.53 15.14
N TRP A 406 -11.93 -17.17 15.09
CA TRP A 406 -11.66 -18.40 14.32
C TRP A 406 -12.47 -19.61 14.78
N ASP A 407 -13.00 -19.58 16.00
CA ASP A 407 -13.85 -20.64 16.55
C ASP A 407 -15.28 -20.61 16.00
N ASP A 408 -15.76 -19.49 15.47
CA ASP A 408 -17.04 -19.39 14.76
C ASP A 408 -16.84 -19.52 13.24
N MET A 409 -17.22 -20.67 12.68
CA MET A 409 -17.07 -20.95 11.25
C MET A 409 -17.80 -19.93 10.35
N ALA A 410 -18.85 -19.27 10.83
CA ALA A 410 -19.52 -18.26 10.02
C ALA A 410 -18.71 -16.95 9.89
N GLU A 411 -17.80 -16.71 10.80
CA GLU A 411 -16.84 -15.59 10.73
C GLU A 411 -15.49 -16.06 10.17
N ALA A 412 -15.04 -17.27 10.52
CA ALA A 412 -13.76 -17.84 10.10
C ALA A 412 -13.70 -18.10 8.59
N VAL A 413 -14.77 -18.63 7.98
CA VAL A 413 -14.81 -18.95 6.53
C VAL A 413 -14.66 -17.67 5.70
N PRO A 414 -15.47 -16.60 5.87
CA PRO A 414 -15.27 -15.36 5.13
C PRO A 414 -13.90 -14.73 5.41
N ALA A 415 -13.43 -14.78 6.65
CA ALA A 415 -12.13 -14.25 7.01
C ALA A 415 -10.97 -14.99 6.31
N PHE A 416 -11.04 -16.30 6.19
CA PHE A 416 -10.07 -17.11 5.43
C PHE A 416 -10.03 -16.69 3.96
N PHE A 417 -11.19 -16.64 3.29
CA PHE A 417 -11.26 -16.27 1.89
C PHE A 417 -10.85 -14.80 1.67
N THR A 418 -11.14 -13.91 2.61
CA THR A 418 -10.65 -12.53 2.53
C THR A 418 -9.14 -12.44 2.73
N SER A 419 -8.58 -13.11 3.75
CA SER A 419 -7.19 -12.90 4.14
C SER A 419 -6.21 -13.83 3.41
N ILE A 420 -6.39 -15.14 3.54
CA ILE A 420 -5.42 -16.12 3.03
C ILE A 420 -5.51 -16.26 1.50
N PHE A 421 -6.73 -16.21 0.98
CA PHE A 421 -6.96 -16.36 -0.46
C PHE A 421 -6.38 -15.20 -1.29
N MET A 422 -6.21 -14.00 -0.72
CA MET A 422 -5.50 -12.89 -1.38
C MET A 422 -4.08 -13.29 -1.81
N GLY A 423 -3.34 -13.97 -0.94
CA GLY A 423 -2.00 -14.46 -1.28
C GLY A 423 -2.03 -15.56 -2.33
N PHE A 424 -2.94 -16.52 -2.21
CA PHE A 424 -3.03 -17.65 -3.13
C PHE A 424 -3.52 -17.26 -4.52
N SER A 425 -4.51 -16.36 -4.60
CA SER A 425 -5.01 -15.86 -5.89
C SER A 425 -4.11 -14.80 -6.53
N TYR A 426 -3.08 -14.37 -5.81
CA TYR A 426 -2.22 -13.23 -6.20
C TYR A 426 -3.03 -11.98 -6.54
N SER A 427 -4.17 -11.77 -5.85
CA SER A 427 -5.11 -10.69 -6.11
C SER A 427 -5.86 -10.26 -4.85
N ILE A 428 -5.69 -8.99 -4.48
CA ILE A 428 -6.41 -8.37 -3.37
C ILE A 428 -7.90 -8.28 -3.68
N THR A 429 -8.27 -7.91 -4.91
CA THR A 429 -9.68 -7.79 -5.33
C THR A 429 -10.42 -9.13 -5.21
N GLN A 430 -9.79 -10.24 -5.65
CA GLN A 430 -10.39 -11.56 -5.56
C GLN A 430 -10.61 -11.99 -4.11
N GLY A 431 -9.65 -11.71 -3.23
CA GLY A 431 -9.81 -12.00 -1.80
C GLY A 431 -10.96 -11.21 -1.19
N ILE A 432 -11.08 -9.91 -1.50
CA ILE A 432 -12.20 -9.08 -1.04
C ILE A 432 -13.53 -9.63 -1.58
N ALA A 433 -13.63 -9.88 -2.89
CA ALA A 433 -14.85 -10.34 -3.53
C ALA A 433 -15.36 -11.67 -2.94
N VAL A 434 -14.49 -12.69 -2.90
CA VAL A 434 -14.85 -14.00 -2.36
C VAL A 434 -15.15 -13.93 -0.85
N GLY A 435 -14.45 -13.06 -0.13
CA GLY A 435 -14.70 -12.81 1.30
C GLY A 435 -16.10 -12.26 1.57
N PHE A 436 -16.54 -11.25 0.82
CA PHE A 436 -17.89 -10.70 0.94
C PHE A 436 -18.96 -11.70 0.55
N LEU A 437 -18.81 -12.37 -0.60
CA LEU A 437 -19.75 -13.40 -1.05
C LEU A 437 -19.89 -14.54 -0.03
N THR A 438 -18.77 -15.01 0.54
CA THR A 438 -18.80 -16.06 1.55
C THR A 438 -19.39 -15.58 2.89
N TYR A 439 -19.18 -14.30 3.26
CA TYR A 439 -19.83 -13.72 4.43
C TYR A 439 -21.36 -13.72 4.28
N THR A 440 -21.86 -13.22 3.17
CA THR A 440 -23.28 -13.23 2.88
C THR A 440 -23.85 -14.66 2.88
N LEU A 441 -23.13 -15.59 2.23
CA LEU A 441 -23.52 -17.00 2.19
C LEU A 441 -23.63 -17.60 3.60
N THR A 442 -22.62 -17.39 4.47
CA THR A 442 -22.62 -17.94 5.84
C THR A 442 -23.75 -17.34 6.68
N LYS A 443 -24.05 -16.04 6.53
CA LYS A 443 -25.17 -15.40 7.21
C LYS A 443 -26.54 -15.93 6.73
N VAL A 444 -26.70 -16.15 5.43
CA VAL A 444 -27.90 -16.76 4.85
C VAL A 444 -28.11 -18.18 5.39
N VAL A 445 -27.06 -18.99 5.39
CA VAL A 445 -27.12 -20.39 5.90
C VAL A 445 -27.47 -20.45 7.39
N LYS A 446 -26.99 -19.48 8.19
CA LYS A 446 -27.38 -19.33 9.61
C LYS A 446 -28.80 -18.77 9.82
N GLY A 447 -29.54 -18.42 8.76
CA GLY A 447 -30.85 -17.78 8.87
C GLY A 447 -30.77 -16.30 9.30
N GLN A 448 -29.60 -15.69 9.24
CA GLN A 448 -29.27 -14.32 9.64
C GLN A 448 -29.17 -13.36 8.43
N ALA A 449 -29.84 -13.66 7.32
CA ALA A 449 -29.82 -12.83 6.11
C ALA A 449 -30.26 -11.37 6.37
N LYS A 450 -31.10 -11.16 7.38
CA LYS A 450 -31.56 -9.81 7.78
C LYS A 450 -30.49 -8.97 8.46
N ASP A 451 -29.45 -9.61 9.00
CA ASP A 451 -28.35 -8.93 9.68
C ASP A 451 -27.28 -8.46 8.67
N VAL A 452 -27.37 -8.91 7.41
CA VAL A 452 -26.50 -8.45 6.33
C VAL A 452 -26.98 -7.08 5.85
N HIS A 453 -26.12 -6.07 5.98
CA HIS A 453 -26.45 -4.72 5.56
C HIS A 453 -26.70 -4.63 4.05
N VAL A 454 -27.67 -3.81 3.61
CA VAL A 454 -28.04 -3.67 2.18
C VAL A 454 -26.84 -3.33 1.29
N MET A 455 -25.88 -2.56 1.79
CA MET A 455 -24.64 -2.23 1.06
C MET A 455 -23.84 -3.48 0.68
N ILE A 456 -23.77 -4.49 1.55
CA ILE A 456 -23.06 -5.75 1.28
C ILE A 456 -23.75 -6.50 0.14
N TRP A 457 -25.07 -6.56 0.12
CA TRP A 457 -25.83 -7.16 -1.00
C TRP A 457 -25.58 -6.46 -2.33
N ILE A 458 -25.44 -5.13 -2.32
CA ILE A 458 -25.08 -4.34 -3.53
C ILE A 458 -23.68 -4.70 -3.99
N LEU A 459 -22.71 -4.78 -3.07
CA LEU A 459 -21.33 -5.16 -3.38
C LEU A 459 -21.27 -6.59 -3.94
N ASP A 460 -21.96 -7.54 -3.33
CA ASP A 460 -22.04 -8.92 -3.78
C ASP A 460 -22.61 -9.02 -5.20
N ALA A 461 -23.67 -8.27 -5.49
CA ALA A 461 -24.25 -8.20 -6.84
C ALA A 461 -23.24 -7.67 -7.87
N LEU A 462 -22.47 -6.63 -7.52
CA LEU A 462 -21.41 -6.09 -8.38
C LEU A 462 -20.28 -7.12 -8.59
N PHE A 463 -19.85 -7.84 -7.54
CA PHE A 463 -18.85 -8.89 -7.66
C PHE A 463 -19.32 -10.03 -8.56
N ILE A 464 -20.57 -10.48 -8.40
CA ILE A 464 -21.15 -11.54 -9.25
C ILE A 464 -21.22 -11.07 -10.71
N LEU A 465 -21.67 -9.82 -10.97
CA LEU A 465 -21.69 -9.26 -12.32
C LEU A 465 -20.29 -9.20 -12.95
N ASN A 466 -19.28 -8.85 -12.16
CA ASN A 466 -17.90 -8.87 -12.63
C ASN A 466 -17.45 -10.29 -13.00
N TYR A 467 -17.74 -11.31 -12.17
CA TYR A 467 -17.40 -12.69 -12.50
C TYR A 467 -18.14 -13.21 -13.74
N ILE A 468 -19.40 -12.83 -13.93
CA ILE A 468 -20.15 -13.15 -15.14
C ILE A 468 -19.50 -12.48 -16.37
N SER A 469 -19.11 -11.21 -16.25
CA SER A 469 -18.43 -10.48 -17.33
C SER A 469 -17.06 -11.09 -17.70
N MET A 470 -16.35 -11.67 -16.71
CA MET A 470 -15.07 -12.36 -16.98
C MET A 470 -15.25 -13.76 -17.60
N ALA A 471 -16.42 -14.36 -17.44
CA ALA A 471 -16.72 -15.69 -17.97
C ALA A 471 -17.31 -15.69 -19.38
N LEU A 472 -17.82 -14.53 -19.85
CA LEU A 472 -18.34 -14.28 -21.19
C LEU A 472 -17.27 -13.73 -22.13
#